data_785af2dadf0adedda8bd596a8ad40f8d
#
_entry.id   785af2dadf0adedda8bd596a8ad40f8d
#
_cell.length_a   1.000
_cell.length_b   1.000
_cell.length_c   1.000
_cell.angle_alpha   90.00
_cell.angle_beta   90.00
_cell.angle_gamma   90.00
#
_symmetry.space_group_name_H-M   'P 1'
#
loop_
_entity.id
_entity.type
_entity.pdbx_description
1 polymer ?
#
loop_
_entity_poly.entity_id
_entity_poly.type
_entity_poly.pdbx_seq_one_letter_code
_entity_poly.pdbx_strand_id
1 'polypeptide(L)'
;MFRIVFLLMLLTTSCSSEKSSNGGDNSGTNVEEVIPSNLNLTIDILGQNADNLNGDGSGVISCVASAADAINYEFRFGNGEVVESTTGNIEFTYTNPGLNNYTVYVYAYSETDNYVVEFQAISVFVNDDAVAGLIWSEEFNETGAVNNNNWTHEIGNGEWGWGNGESQYYTNRLDNSKVEDGVLKITAKTEAYQGYNYTSARLISRAKFEFQYGRVDIRAKLPEGQGTWPALWMLGENINSVGWPACGEIDIMEHWGHNPTVVAGSIHTPYSHG
;
A
#
# COMPACT_ATOMS: atom_id res chain seq x y z
N MET A 1 -20.59 4.14 20.24
CA MET A 1 -20.37 5.53 20.61
C MET A 1 -19.83 5.56 22.04
N PHE A 2 -18.49 5.46 22.19
CA PHE A 2 -17.83 5.56 23.50
C PHE A 2 -16.75 6.63 23.39
N ARG A 3 -16.93 7.70 24.16
CA ARG A 3 -15.94 8.77 24.34
C ARG A 3 -15.07 8.38 25.53
N ILE A 4 -13.75 8.26 25.32
CA ILE A 4 -12.77 8.20 26.39
C ILE A 4 -12.15 9.60 26.51
N VAL A 5 -12.34 10.24 27.65
CA VAL A 5 -11.74 11.52 28.01
C VAL A 5 -10.46 11.20 28.79
N PHE A 6 -9.29 11.58 28.26
CA PHE A 6 -8.04 11.55 29.02
C PHE A 6 -7.88 12.88 29.75
N LEU A 7 -7.87 12.82 31.09
CA LEU A 7 -7.57 13.93 31.97
C LEU A 7 -6.05 13.98 32.21
N LEU A 8 -5.39 15.00 31.66
CA LEU A 8 -3.96 15.24 31.87
C LEU A 8 -3.77 15.92 33.24
N MET A 9 -3.20 15.21 34.20
CA MET A 9 -2.84 15.73 35.51
C MET A 9 -1.42 16.30 35.46
N LEU A 10 -1.29 17.64 35.48
CA LEU A 10 0.00 18.31 35.70
C LEU A 10 0.41 18.19 37.16
N LEU A 11 1.47 17.44 37.40
CA LEU A 11 2.17 17.46 38.71
C LEU A 11 3.35 18.40 38.60
N THR A 12 3.22 19.59 39.22
CA THR A 12 4.33 20.50 39.48
C THR A 12 5.02 20.07 40.78
N THR A 13 6.18 19.45 40.69
CA THR A 13 7.05 19.30 41.88
C THR A 13 8.13 20.37 41.85
N SER A 14 7.94 21.35 42.71
CA SER A 14 8.98 22.31 43.09
C SER A 14 9.94 21.61 44.06
N CYS A 15 11.19 21.43 43.67
CA CYS A 15 12.23 20.98 44.60
C CYS A 15 13.26 22.08 44.75
N SER A 16 13.22 22.71 45.92
CA SER A 16 14.27 23.61 46.40
C SER A 16 15.38 22.78 47.03
N SER A 17 16.59 22.82 46.51
CA SER A 17 17.75 22.25 47.18
C SER A 17 18.66 23.34 47.74
N GLU A 18 18.87 23.28 49.06
CA GLU A 18 19.81 24.10 49.78
C GLU A 18 21.27 23.74 49.38
N LYS A 19 22.08 24.78 49.19
CA LYS A 19 23.52 24.68 48.98
C LYS A 19 24.24 24.35 50.28
N SER A 20 24.90 23.20 50.33
CA SER A 20 25.98 22.96 51.29
C SER A 20 27.30 23.25 50.58
N SER A 21 28.04 24.23 51.09
CA SER A 21 29.39 24.58 50.66
C SER A 21 30.40 23.59 51.21
N ASN A 22 31.07 22.82 50.32
CA ASN A 22 32.37 22.22 50.67
C ASN A 22 33.36 22.49 49.53
N GLY A 23 34.41 23.21 49.86
CA GLY A 23 35.48 23.55 48.94
C GLY A 23 36.29 22.31 48.58
N GLY A 24 36.44 22.06 47.31
CA GLY A 24 37.37 21.13 46.67
C GLY A 24 37.74 21.74 45.33
N ASP A 25 39.00 22.11 45.23
CA ASP A 25 39.63 22.62 44.01
C ASP A 25 39.57 21.53 42.95
N ASN A 26 38.71 21.75 41.94
CA ASN A 26 38.64 20.89 40.78
C ASN A 26 38.79 21.76 39.54
N SER A 27 39.96 21.73 38.92
CA SER A 27 40.21 22.32 37.63
C SER A 27 39.47 21.56 36.55
N GLY A 28 38.12 21.59 36.62
CA GLY A 28 37.26 21.16 35.53
C GLY A 28 37.27 22.26 34.47
N THR A 29 37.65 21.95 33.26
CA THR A 29 37.40 22.78 32.09
C THR A 29 35.92 23.08 32.07
N ASN A 30 35.55 24.34 32.30
CA ASN A 30 34.18 24.82 32.13
C ASN A 30 33.87 24.74 30.64
N VAL A 31 33.27 23.63 30.19
CA VAL A 31 32.70 23.55 28.85
C VAL A 31 31.53 24.52 28.86
N GLU A 32 31.64 25.58 28.11
CA GLU A 32 30.56 26.54 27.93
C GLU A 32 29.38 25.80 27.29
N GLU A 33 28.22 25.79 27.91
CA GLU A 33 27.03 25.16 27.38
C GLU A 33 26.59 25.91 26.11
N VAL A 34 26.64 25.22 24.94
CA VAL A 34 26.17 25.76 23.68
C VAL A 34 24.75 25.26 23.45
N ILE A 35 23.82 26.18 23.26
CA ILE A 35 22.43 25.86 22.92
C ILE A 35 22.18 26.34 21.51
N PRO A 36 21.72 25.46 20.58
CA PRO A 36 21.38 25.87 19.22
C PRO A 36 20.32 26.95 19.23
N SER A 37 20.32 27.80 18.18
CA SER A 37 19.36 28.90 18.09
C SER A 37 18.89 29.10 16.64
N ASN A 38 17.78 29.83 16.47
CA ASN A 38 17.22 30.15 15.16
C ASN A 38 16.94 28.89 14.30
N LEU A 39 16.43 27.83 14.92
CA LEU A 39 16.01 26.63 14.18
C LEU A 39 14.88 27.00 13.23
N ASN A 40 15.06 26.64 11.97
CA ASN A 40 14.06 26.74 10.92
C ASN A 40 13.85 25.35 10.29
N LEU A 41 12.60 25.01 10.00
CA LEU A 41 12.22 23.80 9.29
C LEU A 41 11.38 24.16 8.07
N THR A 42 11.76 23.64 6.92
CA THR A 42 10.98 23.72 5.68
C THR A 42 10.72 22.30 5.19
N ILE A 43 9.47 22.02 4.80
CA ILE A 43 9.08 20.72 4.27
C ILE A 43 8.39 20.96 2.93
N ASP A 44 8.94 20.33 1.89
CA ASP A 44 8.37 20.30 0.55
C ASP A 44 7.80 18.89 0.29
N ILE A 45 6.55 18.82 -0.15
CA ILE A 45 5.92 17.56 -0.56
C ILE A 45 6.07 17.42 -2.07
N LEU A 46 6.64 16.31 -2.53
CA LEU A 46 6.92 16.09 -3.95
C LEU A 46 5.64 16.19 -4.78
N GLY A 47 5.68 16.99 -5.86
CA GLY A 47 4.54 17.21 -6.75
C GLY A 47 3.41 18.07 -6.17
N GLN A 48 3.59 18.68 -4.99
CA GLN A 48 2.60 19.60 -4.43
C GLN A 48 2.43 20.85 -5.32
N ASN A 49 1.18 21.14 -5.68
CA ASN A 49 0.79 22.31 -6.47
C ASN A 49 -0.69 22.64 -6.25
N ALA A 50 -1.27 23.57 -7.02
CA ALA A 50 -2.65 24.01 -6.88
C ALA A 50 -3.69 22.88 -7.13
N ASP A 51 -3.35 21.90 -7.96
CA ASP A 51 -4.22 20.78 -8.33
C ASP A 51 -3.99 19.56 -7.40
N ASN A 52 -2.77 19.44 -6.85
CA ASN A 52 -2.33 18.35 -5.99
C ASN A 52 -1.83 18.90 -4.64
N LEU A 53 -2.74 19.37 -3.80
CA LEU A 53 -2.40 20.04 -2.53
C LEU A 53 -1.60 19.19 -1.54
N ASN A 54 -1.63 17.86 -1.69
CA ASN A 54 -1.01 16.91 -0.78
C ASN A 54 0.07 16.04 -1.46
N GLY A 55 0.60 16.50 -2.62
CA GLY A 55 1.65 15.81 -3.39
C GLY A 55 1.11 14.97 -4.55
N ASP A 56 2.03 14.36 -5.31
CA ASP A 56 1.75 13.57 -6.52
C ASP A 56 1.34 12.11 -6.26
N GLY A 57 1.23 11.73 -4.99
CA GLY A 57 0.92 10.36 -4.58
C GLY A 57 2.15 9.47 -4.34
N SER A 58 3.36 9.96 -4.56
CA SER A 58 4.60 9.21 -4.24
C SER A 58 4.85 9.05 -2.75
N GLY A 59 4.25 9.89 -1.92
CA GLY A 59 4.51 9.94 -0.49
C GLY A 59 5.84 10.58 -0.10
N VAL A 60 6.60 11.10 -1.06
CA VAL A 60 7.95 11.66 -0.84
C VAL A 60 7.85 13.07 -0.31
N ILE A 61 8.62 13.36 0.74
CA ILE A 61 8.85 14.70 1.25
C ILE A 61 10.35 15.01 1.33
N SER A 62 10.70 16.26 1.17
CA SER A 62 12.04 16.79 1.42
C SER A 62 11.99 17.73 2.61
N CYS A 63 12.83 17.49 3.62
CA CYS A 63 12.95 18.35 4.79
C CYS A 63 14.31 19.04 4.79
N VAL A 64 14.29 20.33 5.05
CA VAL A 64 15.48 21.17 5.23
C VAL A 64 15.38 21.87 6.56
N ALA A 65 16.33 21.57 7.45
CA ALA A 65 16.46 22.24 8.76
C ALA A 65 17.80 22.97 8.85
N SER A 66 17.79 24.10 9.53
CA SER A 66 19.02 24.85 9.82
C SER A 66 18.90 25.53 11.19
N ALA A 67 19.97 25.50 11.97
CA ALA A 67 20.08 26.22 13.25
C ALA A 67 21.53 26.69 13.44
N ALA A 68 21.72 27.83 14.11
CA ALA A 68 23.04 28.25 14.54
C ALA A 68 23.51 27.32 15.67
N ASP A 69 24.80 27.00 15.68
CA ASP A 69 25.47 26.15 16.67
C ASP A 69 24.94 24.70 16.76
N ALA A 70 24.21 24.23 15.74
CA ALA A 70 23.79 22.85 15.63
C ALA A 70 24.83 22.04 14.82
N ILE A 71 25.11 20.82 15.28
CA ILE A 71 26.02 19.87 14.61
C ILE A 71 25.32 18.62 14.13
N ASN A 72 24.13 18.33 14.64
CA ASN A 72 23.32 17.18 14.26
C ASN A 72 21.84 17.50 14.36
N TYR A 73 21.03 16.83 13.52
CA TYR A 73 19.59 16.94 13.48
C TYR A 73 18.94 15.57 13.57
N GLU A 74 17.90 15.44 14.38
CA GLU A 74 17.07 14.24 14.47
C GLU A 74 15.68 14.59 13.98
N PHE A 75 15.20 13.91 12.95
CA PHE A 75 13.87 14.05 12.40
C PHE A 75 12.97 12.91 12.87
N ARG A 76 11.75 13.24 13.33
CA ARG A 76 10.69 12.30 13.69
C ARG A 76 9.49 12.56 12.82
N PHE A 77 9.08 11.55 12.02
CA PHE A 77 8.12 11.72 10.94
C PHE A 77 6.67 11.48 11.34
N GLY A 78 6.37 11.28 12.63
CA GLY A 78 5.00 11.11 13.14
C GLY A 78 4.38 9.73 12.85
N ASN A 79 5.12 8.83 12.21
CA ASN A 79 4.74 7.44 11.95
C ASN A 79 5.56 6.43 12.78
N GLY A 80 6.41 6.91 13.69
CA GLY A 80 7.32 6.12 14.51
C GLY A 80 8.76 6.07 13.97
N GLU A 81 8.99 6.51 12.73
CA GLU A 81 10.33 6.57 12.13
C GLU A 81 11.11 7.77 12.64
N VAL A 82 12.41 7.54 12.90
CA VAL A 82 13.39 8.54 13.36
C VAL A 82 14.64 8.44 12.49
N VAL A 83 15.11 9.57 11.97
CA VAL A 83 16.29 9.62 11.11
C VAL A 83 17.19 10.78 11.49
N GLU A 84 18.50 10.56 11.54
CA GLU A 84 19.50 11.58 11.83
C GLU A 84 20.12 12.16 10.57
N SER A 85 20.52 13.43 10.63
CA SER A 85 21.21 14.15 9.55
C SER A 85 22.21 15.15 10.14
N THR A 86 23.44 15.09 9.68
CA THR A 86 24.47 16.09 10.05
C THR A 86 24.41 17.35 9.20
N THR A 87 23.65 17.32 8.12
CA THR A 87 23.48 18.47 7.20
C THR A 87 22.17 19.21 7.39
N GLY A 88 21.23 18.64 8.15
CA GLY A 88 19.86 19.15 8.25
C GLY A 88 18.97 18.85 7.04
N ASN A 89 19.49 18.16 6.01
CA ASN A 89 18.72 17.81 4.82
C ASN A 89 18.38 16.32 4.85
N ILE A 90 17.13 15.98 4.54
CA ILE A 90 16.68 14.61 4.42
C ILE A 90 15.52 14.49 3.45
N GLU A 91 15.47 13.38 2.71
CA GLU A 91 14.31 12.91 1.97
C GLU A 91 13.68 11.75 2.73
N PHE A 92 12.36 11.73 2.84
CA PHE A 92 11.62 10.68 3.51
C PHE A 92 10.39 10.29 2.70
N THR A 93 10.02 9.01 2.72
CA THR A 93 8.87 8.49 1.97
C THR A 93 7.85 7.86 2.92
N TYR A 94 6.65 8.41 2.96
CA TYR A 94 5.50 7.78 3.58
C TYR A 94 4.91 6.71 2.66
N THR A 95 4.54 5.57 3.23
CA THR A 95 4.04 4.40 2.47
C THR A 95 2.60 4.01 2.83
N ASN A 96 1.96 4.71 3.77
CA ASN A 96 0.57 4.46 4.13
C ASN A 96 -0.36 5.01 3.04
N PRO A 97 -1.14 4.17 2.33
CA PRO A 97 -2.02 4.62 1.26
C PRO A 97 -3.10 5.61 1.73
N GLY A 98 -3.54 6.46 0.81
CA GLY A 98 -4.57 7.46 1.04
C GLY A 98 -4.02 8.78 1.60
N LEU A 99 -4.92 9.66 2.02
CA LEU A 99 -4.57 10.94 2.62
C LEU A 99 -4.31 10.76 4.13
N ASN A 100 -3.08 11.02 4.54
CA ASN A 100 -2.64 10.88 5.93
C ASN A 100 -2.11 12.20 6.46
N ASN A 101 -2.33 12.45 7.76
CA ASN A 101 -1.83 13.62 8.45
C ASN A 101 -0.68 13.22 9.37
N TYR A 102 0.42 13.94 9.28
CA TYR A 102 1.62 13.72 10.09
C TYR A 102 2.07 15.02 10.73
N THR A 103 2.80 14.92 11.84
CA THR A 103 3.56 16.03 12.41
C THR A 103 5.03 15.63 12.38
N VAL A 104 5.81 16.36 11.63
CA VAL A 104 7.25 16.17 11.53
C VAL A 104 7.91 17.07 12.57
N TYR A 105 8.73 16.49 13.44
CA TYR A 105 9.56 17.21 14.40
C TYR A 105 11.00 17.15 13.95
N VAL A 106 11.75 18.23 14.16
CA VAL A 106 13.20 18.25 14.06
C VAL A 106 13.81 18.75 15.35
N TYR A 107 14.79 18.02 15.87
CA TYR A 107 15.61 18.37 16.99
C TYR A 107 17.00 18.73 16.46
N ALA A 108 17.48 19.95 16.76
CA ALA A 108 18.84 20.40 16.39
C ALA A 108 19.72 20.38 17.62
N TYR A 109 20.78 19.57 17.60
CA TYR A 109 21.69 19.34 18.73
C TYR A 109 22.99 20.09 18.56
N SER A 110 23.52 20.65 19.66
CA SER A 110 24.86 21.24 19.75
C SER A 110 25.93 20.19 20.14
N GLU A 111 27.19 20.58 20.17
CA GLU A 111 28.31 19.77 20.65
C GLU A 111 28.18 19.39 22.16
N THR A 112 27.34 20.07 22.91
CA THR A 112 27.08 19.81 24.34
C THR A 112 25.77 19.07 24.60
N ASP A 113 25.22 18.41 23.58
CA ASP A 113 23.95 17.67 23.61
C ASP A 113 22.72 18.50 24.00
N ASN A 114 22.85 19.83 24.06
CA ASN A 114 21.68 20.72 24.17
C ASN A 114 20.96 20.77 22.84
N TYR A 115 19.63 20.91 22.86
CA TYR A 115 18.86 20.95 21.64
C TYR A 115 17.75 22.02 21.67
N VAL A 116 17.30 22.38 20.48
CA VAL A 116 16.05 23.10 20.22
C VAL A 116 15.20 22.24 19.28
N VAL A 117 13.87 22.44 19.34
CA VAL A 117 12.91 21.66 18.55
C VAL A 117 11.99 22.59 17.78
N GLU A 118 11.68 22.20 16.54
CA GLU A 118 10.66 22.80 15.68
C GLU A 118 9.79 21.70 15.10
N PHE A 119 8.57 22.02 14.68
CA PHE A 119 7.69 21.04 14.06
C PHE A 119 6.76 21.67 13.04
N GLN A 120 6.32 20.84 12.09
CA GLN A 120 5.33 21.22 11.09
C GLN A 120 4.33 20.09 10.88
N ALA A 121 3.02 20.43 10.89
CA ALA A 121 1.97 19.51 10.47
C ALA A 121 1.84 19.51 8.95
N ILE A 122 1.76 18.33 8.35
CA ILE A 122 1.60 18.13 6.92
C ILE A 122 0.50 17.12 6.63
N SER A 123 -0.09 17.21 5.44
CA SER A 123 -0.99 16.21 4.88
C SER A 123 -0.34 15.65 3.62
N VAL A 124 -0.11 14.36 3.58
CA VAL A 124 0.53 13.69 2.46
C VAL A 124 -0.43 12.66 1.87
N PHE A 125 -0.63 12.73 0.56
CA PHE A 125 -1.36 11.73 -0.18
C PHE A 125 -0.40 10.69 -0.76
N VAL A 126 -0.71 9.42 -0.54
CA VAL A 126 0.06 8.28 -1.07
C VAL A 126 -0.86 7.45 -1.93
N ASN A 127 -0.50 7.22 -3.19
CA ASN A 127 -1.23 6.31 -4.05
C ASN A 127 -1.11 4.88 -3.53
N ASP A 128 -2.11 4.05 -3.78
CA ASP A 128 -2.06 2.62 -3.43
C ASP A 128 -0.92 1.89 -4.17
N ASP A 129 -0.55 2.38 -5.34
CA ASP A 129 0.55 1.90 -6.19
C ASP A 129 1.94 2.42 -5.78
N ALA A 130 2.02 3.45 -4.90
CA ALA A 130 3.27 3.91 -4.30
C ALA A 130 3.82 2.97 -3.19
N VAL A 131 3.22 1.82 -2.99
CA VAL A 131 3.68 0.81 -2.02
C VAL A 131 5.08 0.34 -2.40
N ALA A 132 6.04 0.56 -1.52
CA ALA A 132 7.41 0.12 -1.72
C ALA A 132 7.43 -1.39 -2.01
N GLY A 133 7.94 -1.77 -3.20
CA GLY A 133 7.95 -3.16 -3.64
C GLY A 133 6.80 -3.55 -4.57
N LEU A 134 5.95 -2.61 -5.02
CA LEU A 134 4.99 -2.89 -6.07
C LEU A 134 5.74 -3.34 -7.34
N ILE A 135 5.45 -4.55 -7.79
CA ILE A 135 6.10 -5.14 -8.98
C ILE A 135 5.19 -5.13 -10.20
N TRP A 136 3.89 -4.98 -9.99
CA TRP A 136 2.89 -4.89 -11.06
C TRP A 136 1.55 -4.40 -10.51
N SER A 137 0.84 -3.60 -11.32
CA SER A 137 -0.56 -3.23 -11.07
C SER A 137 -1.36 -3.18 -12.37
N GLU A 138 -2.68 -3.33 -12.24
CA GLU A 138 -3.63 -3.09 -13.31
C GLU A 138 -4.84 -2.34 -12.74
N GLU A 139 -4.88 -1.06 -13.04
CA GLU A 139 -5.87 -0.15 -12.48
C GLU A 139 -7.07 0.10 -13.42
N PHE A 140 -7.07 -0.53 -14.61
CA PHE A 140 -8.14 -0.43 -15.60
C PHE A 140 -8.53 1.01 -15.98
N ASN A 141 -7.52 1.88 -16.16
CA ASN A 141 -7.71 3.31 -16.46
C ASN A 141 -8.14 3.58 -17.92
N GLU A 142 -7.98 2.62 -18.82
CA GLU A 142 -8.38 2.72 -20.22
C GLU A 142 -9.88 2.40 -20.36
N THR A 143 -10.48 2.75 -21.51
CA THR A 143 -11.89 2.41 -21.80
C THR A 143 -11.96 1.52 -23.03
N GLY A 144 -12.79 0.49 -22.99
CA GLY A 144 -13.00 -0.44 -24.10
C GLY A 144 -12.50 -1.86 -23.82
N ALA A 145 -11.69 -2.41 -24.71
CA ALA A 145 -11.10 -3.73 -24.49
C ALA A 145 -10.01 -3.69 -23.41
N VAL A 146 -9.79 -4.82 -22.75
CA VAL A 146 -8.67 -4.97 -21.80
C VAL A 146 -7.34 -4.79 -22.51
N ASN A 147 -6.35 -4.30 -21.78
CA ASN A 147 -4.99 -4.11 -22.29
C ASN A 147 -4.36 -5.48 -22.66
N ASN A 148 -4.13 -5.70 -23.95
CA ASN A 148 -3.56 -6.94 -24.45
C ASN A 148 -2.08 -7.15 -24.04
N ASN A 149 -1.40 -6.16 -23.50
CA ASN A 149 -0.08 -6.34 -22.91
C ASN A 149 -0.15 -7.06 -21.56
N ASN A 150 -1.26 -6.91 -20.84
CA ASN A 150 -1.46 -7.47 -19.50
C ASN A 150 -2.35 -8.72 -19.51
N TRP A 151 -3.32 -8.80 -20.45
CA TRP A 151 -4.34 -9.83 -20.45
C TRP A 151 -4.48 -10.56 -21.77
N THR A 152 -4.82 -11.83 -21.70
CA THR A 152 -5.24 -12.67 -22.82
C THR A 152 -6.60 -13.29 -22.48
N HIS A 153 -7.52 -13.30 -23.44
CA HIS A 153 -8.76 -14.05 -23.32
C HIS A 153 -8.54 -15.53 -23.66
N GLU A 154 -9.01 -16.41 -22.81
CA GLU A 154 -9.25 -17.80 -23.18
C GLU A 154 -10.65 -17.91 -23.79
N ILE A 155 -10.74 -18.55 -24.95
CA ILE A 155 -11.96 -18.60 -25.76
C ILE A 155 -12.50 -20.02 -25.82
N GLY A 156 -13.81 -20.15 -25.71
CA GLY A 156 -14.48 -21.45 -25.82
C GLY A 156 -15.04 -21.95 -24.48
N ASN A 157 -15.34 -23.26 -24.46
CA ASN A 157 -15.80 -23.95 -23.27
C ASN A 157 -14.71 -24.87 -22.67
N GLY A 158 -13.50 -24.88 -23.27
CA GLY A 158 -12.41 -25.75 -22.85
C GLY A 158 -12.75 -27.24 -23.00
N GLU A 159 -11.86 -28.08 -22.52
CA GLU A 159 -12.11 -29.50 -22.41
C GLU A 159 -12.96 -29.78 -21.18
N TRP A 160 -14.10 -30.42 -21.34
CA TRP A 160 -15.00 -30.81 -20.26
C TRP A 160 -15.53 -29.60 -19.42
N GLY A 161 -15.80 -28.42 -20.07
CA GLY A 161 -16.18 -27.21 -19.36
C GLY A 161 -15.05 -26.76 -18.45
N TRP A 162 -13.84 -26.61 -18.99
CA TRP A 162 -12.62 -26.25 -18.27
C TRP A 162 -12.26 -27.18 -17.11
N GLY A 163 -12.68 -28.46 -17.17
CA GLY A 163 -12.49 -29.42 -16.10
C GLY A 163 -13.54 -29.36 -14.97
N ASN A 164 -14.39 -28.34 -14.97
CA ASN A 164 -15.36 -28.03 -13.90
C ASN A 164 -16.82 -28.27 -14.33
N GLY A 165 -17.07 -28.72 -15.57
CA GLY A 165 -18.43 -28.84 -16.10
C GLY A 165 -19.13 -27.49 -16.32
N GLU A 166 -18.37 -26.42 -16.56
CA GLU A 166 -18.89 -25.07 -16.78
C GLU A 166 -19.77 -25.00 -18.02
N SER A 167 -20.87 -24.26 -17.93
CA SER A 167 -21.94 -24.24 -18.96
C SER A 167 -21.81 -23.14 -19.99
N GLN A 168 -20.94 -22.13 -19.76
CA GLN A 168 -20.80 -20.99 -20.65
C GLN A 168 -19.70 -21.20 -21.71
N TYR A 169 -19.83 -20.44 -22.78
CA TYR A 169 -18.77 -20.22 -23.76
C TYR A 169 -18.06 -18.90 -23.45
N TYR A 170 -16.76 -18.91 -23.22
CA TYR A 170 -15.97 -17.71 -23.00
C TYR A 170 -15.65 -16.99 -24.31
N THR A 171 -15.75 -15.66 -24.30
CA THR A 171 -15.52 -14.81 -25.48
C THR A 171 -14.60 -13.64 -25.14
N ASN A 172 -14.08 -12.99 -26.20
CA ASN A 172 -13.36 -11.71 -26.08
C ASN A 172 -14.22 -10.50 -26.49
N ARG A 173 -15.54 -10.66 -26.54
CA ARG A 173 -16.45 -9.57 -26.91
C ARG A 173 -16.57 -8.55 -25.80
N LEU A 174 -16.73 -7.28 -26.16
CA LEU A 174 -16.99 -6.20 -25.20
C LEU A 174 -18.27 -6.41 -24.37
N ASP A 175 -19.17 -7.22 -24.86
CA ASP A 175 -20.38 -7.66 -24.15
C ASP A 175 -20.08 -8.53 -22.93
N ASN A 176 -18.97 -9.28 -22.96
CA ASN A 176 -18.57 -10.18 -21.89
C ASN A 176 -17.40 -9.64 -21.06
N SER A 177 -16.51 -8.81 -21.65
CA SER A 177 -15.44 -8.14 -20.89
C SER A 177 -15.13 -6.79 -21.47
N LYS A 178 -15.20 -5.74 -20.64
CA LYS A 178 -14.80 -4.39 -21.01
C LYS A 178 -14.27 -3.62 -19.81
N VAL A 179 -13.39 -2.68 -20.10
CA VAL A 179 -12.98 -1.66 -19.14
C VAL A 179 -13.86 -0.43 -19.30
N GLU A 180 -14.50 0.02 -18.25
CA GLU A 180 -15.39 1.17 -18.23
C GLU A 180 -15.48 1.73 -16.80
N ASP A 181 -15.43 3.05 -16.66
CA ASP A 181 -15.49 3.74 -15.37
C ASP A 181 -14.39 3.34 -14.38
N GLY A 182 -13.17 3.06 -14.89
CA GLY A 182 -12.02 2.68 -14.06
C GLY A 182 -12.12 1.27 -13.46
N VAL A 183 -12.90 0.38 -14.07
CA VAL A 183 -13.02 -1.02 -13.64
C VAL A 183 -13.13 -1.97 -14.82
N LEU A 184 -12.61 -3.19 -14.66
CA LEU A 184 -12.92 -4.30 -15.54
C LEU A 184 -14.30 -4.87 -15.20
N LYS A 185 -15.21 -4.89 -16.16
CA LYS A 185 -16.54 -5.51 -16.07
C LYS A 185 -16.53 -6.85 -16.81
N ILE A 186 -16.64 -7.96 -16.08
CA ILE A 186 -16.88 -9.30 -16.67
C ILE A 186 -18.37 -9.61 -16.51
N THR A 187 -19.04 -9.87 -17.64
CA THR A 187 -20.48 -10.07 -17.69
C THR A 187 -20.84 -11.45 -18.18
N ALA A 188 -21.47 -12.26 -17.31
CA ALA A 188 -22.14 -13.47 -17.72
C ALA A 188 -23.51 -13.14 -18.33
N LYS A 189 -23.80 -13.71 -19.50
CA LYS A 189 -25.05 -13.44 -20.23
C LYS A 189 -25.77 -14.75 -20.56
N THR A 190 -27.07 -14.73 -20.47
CA THR A 190 -27.93 -15.77 -21.05
C THR A 190 -28.19 -15.42 -22.49
N GLU A 191 -27.55 -16.11 -23.39
CA GLU A 191 -27.69 -15.98 -24.86
C GLU A 191 -27.25 -17.24 -25.57
N ALA A 192 -27.85 -17.52 -26.73
CA ALA A 192 -27.40 -18.62 -27.57
C ALA A 192 -26.16 -18.18 -28.36
N TYR A 193 -25.03 -18.85 -28.13
CA TYR A 193 -23.77 -18.55 -28.81
C TYR A 193 -22.92 -19.83 -28.98
N GLN A 194 -22.49 -20.14 -30.20
CA GLN A 194 -21.64 -21.31 -30.53
C GLN A 194 -22.15 -22.65 -29.97
N GLY A 195 -23.46 -22.81 -29.84
CA GLY A 195 -24.10 -24.02 -29.30
C GLY A 195 -24.26 -24.04 -27.77
N TYR A 196 -23.89 -22.99 -27.09
CA TYR A 196 -24.05 -22.81 -25.65
C TYR A 196 -25.16 -21.80 -25.35
N ASN A 197 -25.73 -21.86 -24.14
CA ASN A 197 -26.81 -20.99 -23.69
C ASN A 197 -26.34 -19.81 -22.84
N TYR A 198 -25.06 -19.78 -22.52
CA TYR A 198 -24.44 -18.76 -21.70
C TYR A 198 -23.11 -18.32 -22.30
N THR A 199 -22.76 -17.06 -22.11
CA THR A 199 -21.44 -16.54 -22.43
C THR A 199 -20.87 -15.79 -21.24
N SER A 200 -19.54 -15.72 -21.15
CA SER A 200 -18.81 -14.95 -20.15
C SER A 200 -17.41 -14.61 -20.67
N ALA A 201 -16.49 -14.19 -19.82
CA ALA A 201 -15.09 -14.01 -20.16
C ALA A 201 -14.17 -14.67 -19.14
N ARG A 202 -13.04 -15.19 -19.62
CA ARG A 202 -11.94 -15.72 -18.84
C ARG A 202 -10.65 -15.05 -19.29
N LEU A 203 -9.98 -14.37 -18.36
CA LEU A 203 -8.79 -13.56 -18.61
C LEU A 203 -7.60 -14.14 -17.85
N ILE A 204 -6.46 -14.19 -18.50
CA ILE A 204 -5.22 -14.70 -17.92
C ILE A 204 -4.05 -13.75 -18.23
N SER A 205 -3.07 -13.68 -17.31
CA SER A 205 -1.80 -12.96 -17.48
C SER A 205 -0.65 -13.83 -17.97
N ARG A 206 -0.91 -15.08 -18.38
CA ARG A 206 0.09 -16.04 -18.83
C ARG A 206 1.02 -15.44 -19.89
N ALA A 207 2.35 -15.62 -19.71
CA ALA A 207 3.41 -15.07 -20.56
C ALA A 207 3.42 -13.54 -20.68
N LYS A 208 2.79 -12.83 -19.74
CA LYS A 208 2.74 -11.36 -19.65
C LYS A 208 3.26 -10.88 -18.32
N PHE A 209 2.71 -11.42 -17.22
CA PHE A 209 3.18 -11.16 -15.87
C PHE A 209 3.08 -12.44 -15.03
N GLU A 210 4.14 -12.74 -14.32
CA GLU A 210 4.26 -13.86 -13.38
C GLU A 210 5.17 -13.48 -12.23
N PHE A 211 4.97 -14.08 -11.05
CA PHE A 211 5.78 -13.86 -9.87
C PHE A 211 5.83 -15.13 -9.02
N GLN A 212 6.79 -15.23 -8.11
CA GLN A 212 6.96 -16.40 -7.26
C GLN A 212 6.60 -16.13 -5.79
N TYR A 213 6.90 -14.96 -5.29
CA TYR A 213 6.61 -14.55 -3.92
C TYR A 213 6.07 -13.13 -3.90
N GLY A 214 5.15 -12.86 -2.99
CA GLY A 214 4.59 -11.53 -2.84
C GLY A 214 3.21 -11.53 -2.21
N ARG A 215 2.60 -10.38 -2.21
CA ARG A 215 1.22 -10.13 -1.81
C ARG A 215 0.42 -9.74 -3.04
N VAL A 216 -0.82 -10.20 -3.12
CA VAL A 216 -1.78 -9.82 -4.17
C VAL A 216 -2.96 -9.14 -3.51
N ASP A 217 -3.24 -7.90 -3.89
CA ASP A 217 -4.40 -7.15 -3.45
C ASP A 217 -5.36 -6.97 -4.63
N ILE A 218 -6.61 -7.39 -4.47
CA ILE A 218 -7.62 -7.30 -5.53
C ILE A 218 -8.88 -6.67 -4.94
N ARG A 219 -9.35 -5.59 -5.58
CA ARG A 219 -10.65 -4.99 -5.28
C ARG A 219 -11.68 -5.49 -6.28
N ALA A 220 -12.69 -6.21 -5.83
CA ALA A 220 -13.72 -6.77 -6.68
C ALA A 220 -15.13 -6.57 -6.11
N LYS A 221 -16.11 -6.43 -7.02
CA LYS A 221 -17.54 -6.55 -6.70
C LYS A 221 -18.04 -7.85 -7.34
N LEU A 222 -18.53 -8.76 -6.51
CA LEU A 222 -18.95 -10.09 -6.93
C LEU A 222 -20.40 -10.08 -7.43
N PRO A 223 -20.75 -10.92 -8.44
CA PRO A 223 -22.13 -11.09 -8.88
C PRO A 223 -22.93 -11.89 -7.87
N GLU A 224 -24.23 -11.63 -7.82
CA GLU A 224 -25.20 -12.42 -7.10
C GLU A 224 -26.05 -13.25 -8.08
N GLY A 225 -26.70 -14.29 -7.57
CA GLY A 225 -27.63 -15.10 -8.34
C GLY A 225 -27.17 -16.55 -8.50
N GLN A 226 -28.14 -17.46 -8.46
CA GLN A 226 -27.88 -18.88 -8.58
C GLN A 226 -27.19 -19.22 -9.91
N GLY A 227 -26.11 -20.01 -9.84
CA GLY A 227 -25.33 -20.45 -10.99
C GLY A 227 -24.17 -19.54 -11.36
N THR A 228 -23.99 -18.38 -10.70
CA THR A 228 -22.75 -17.58 -10.85
C THR A 228 -21.63 -18.14 -9.98
N TRP A 229 -20.43 -18.23 -10.56
CA TRP A 229 -19.22 -18.72 -9.89
C TRP A 229 -18.00 -17.92 -10.37
N PRO A 230 -17.82 -16.67 -9.91
CA PRO A 230 -16.62 -15.92 -10.19
C PRO A 230 -15.45 -16.43 -9.37
N ALA A 231 -14.25 -16.38 -9.96
CA ALA A 231 -13.00 -16.73 -9.30
C ALA A 231 -11.90 -15.71 -9.60
N LEU A 232 -11.07 -15.47 -8.58
CA LEU A 232 -9.79 -14.78 -8.65
C LEU A 232 -8.73 -15.78 -8.20
N TRP A 233 -7.84 -16.18 -9.11
CA TRP A 233 -7.02 -17.36 -8.91
C TRP A 233 -5.69 -17.28 -9.64
N MET A 234 -4.78 -18.16 -9.29
CA MET A 234 -3.45 -18.29 -9.87
C MET A 234 -3.15 -19.74 -10.21
N LEU A 235 -2.39 -19.95 -11.28
CA LEU A 235 -2.00 -21.27 -11.76
C LEU A 235 -0.49 -21.28 -11.98
N GLY A 236 0.18 -22.39 -11.68
CA GLY A 236 1.61 -22.52 -11.88
C GLY A 236 2.02 -22.36 -13.33
N GLU A 237 3.03 -21.53 -13.61
CA GLU A 237 3.55 -21.23 -14.95
C GLU A 237 3.95 -22.52 -15.70
N ASN A 238 4.46 -23.51 -14.98
CA ASN A 238 4.93 -24.78 -15.50
C ASN A 238 3.82 -25.77 -15.88
N ILE A 239 2.55 -25.35 -15.92
CA ILE A 239 1.38 -26.23 -16.23
C ILE A 239 1.54 -27.02 -17.52
N ASN A 240 2.16 -26.45 -18.54
CA ASN A 240 2.37 -27.15 -19.81
C ASN A 240 3.35 -28.33 -19.72
N SER A 241 4.23 -28.32 -18.71
CA SER A 241 5.25 -29.35 -18.52
C SER A 241 4.84 -30.44 -17.53
N VAL A 242 4.12 -30.04 -16.45
CA VAL A 242 3.79 -30.97 -15.37
C VAL A 242 2.31 -31.29 -15.27
N GLY A 243 1.44 -30.50 -15.91
CA GLY A 243 -0.02 -30.63 -15.84
C GLY A 243 -0.63 -30.23 -14.50
N TRP A 244 -1.96 -30.20 -14.45
CA TRP A 244 -2.73 -30.01 -13.23
C TRP A 244 -2.92 -31.35 -12.51
N PRO A 245 -2.91 -31.44 -11.17
CA PRO A 245 -2.67 -30.37 -10.20
C PRO A 245 -1.17 -30.21 -9.83
N ALA A 246 -0.25 -30.82 -10.54
CA ALA A 246 1.18 -30.81 -10.21
C ALA A 246 1.82 -29.41 -10.40
N CYS A 247 1.26 -28.56 -11.24
CA CYS A 247 1.69 -27.17 -11.37
C CYS A 247 1.37 -26.31 -10.14
N GLY A 248 0.41 -26.74 -9.31
CA GLY A 248 -0.17 -25.95 -8.23
C GLY A 248 -1.22 -24.96 -8.73
N GLU A 249 -2.26 -24.74 -7.92
CA GLU A 249 -3.30 -23.72 -8.12
C GLU A 249 -3.61 -23.08 -6.78
N ILE A 250 -3.82 -21.78 -6.78
CA ILE A 250 -4.24 -21.02 -5.62
C ILE A 250 -5.46 -20.21 -6.00
N ASP A 251 -6.61 -20.55 -5.42
CA ASP A 251 -7.83 -19.77 -5.56
C ASP A 251 -7.87 -18.74 -4.44
N ILE A 252 -7.54 -17.50 -4.78
CA ILE A 252 -7.53 -16.38 -3.82
C ILE A 252 -8.96 -16.11 -3.35
N MET A 253 -9.91 -16.21 -4.29
CA MET A 253 -11.32 -16.02 -4.01
C MET A 253 -12.17 -16.80 -5.01
N GLU A 254 -13.08 -17.59 -4.49
CA GLU A 254 -14.21 -18.17 -5.20
C GLU A 254 -15.51 -17.78 -4.52
N HIS A 255 -16.56 -17.58 -5.31
CA HIS A 255 -17.85 -17.18 -4.79
C HIS A 255 -18.99 -17.91 -5.51
N TRP A 256 -19.93 -18.42 -4.76
CA TRP A 256 -21.16 -19.02 -5.27
C TRP A 256 -22.30 -18.02 -5.09
N GLY A 257 -22.83 -17.50 -6.19
CA GLY A 257 -23.82 -16.42 -6.13
C GLY A 257 -25.15 -16.77 -5.46
N HIS A 258 -25.41 -18.06 -5.18
CA HIS A 258 -26.55 -18.47 -4.34
C HIS A 258 -26.28 -18.29 -2.83
N ASN A 259 -25.02 -18.02 -2.45
CA ASN A 259 -24.63 -17.77 -1.07
C ASN A 259 -23.79 -16.46 -1.00
N PRO A 260 -24.44 -15.31 -1.10
CA PRO A 260 -23.75 -14.03 -1.35
C PRO A 260 -22.89 -13.51 -0.20
N THR A 261 -22.95 -14.14 0.96
CA THR A 261 -22.19 -13.76 2.17
C THR A 261 -20.94 -14.58 2.39
N VAL A 262 -20.65 -15.56 1.52
CA VAL A 262 -19.52 -16.48 1.69
C VAL A 262 -18.61 -16.41 0.48
N VAL A 263 -17.32 -16.30 0.75
CA VAL A 263 -16.24 -16.56 -0.20
C VAL A 263 -15.37 -17.69 0.33
N ALA A 264 -14.78 -18.46 -0.57
CA ALA A 264 -13.82 -19.50 -0.25
C ALA A 264 -12.47 -19.20 -0.91
N GLY A 265 -11.42 -19.77 -0.39
CA GLY A 265 -10.13 -19.89 -1.01
C GLY A 265 -9.67 -21.33 -0.97
N SER A 266 -8.99 -21.79 -2.01
CA SER A 266 -8.55 -23.18 -2.15
C SER A 266 -7.09 -23.25 -2.58
N ILE A 267 -6.45 -24.37 -2.29
CA ILE A 267 -5.12 -24.71 -2.81
C ILE A 267 -5.17 -26.11 -3.37
N HIS A 268 -4.79 -26.26 -4.64
CA HIS A 268 -4.71 -27.55 -5.30
C HIS A 268 -3.26 -27.94 -5.57
N THR A 269 -2.90 -29.13 -5.11
CA THR A 269 -1.58 -29.73 -5.27
C THR A 269 -1.73 -31.24 -5.54
N PRO A 270 -0.66 -31.96 -5.95
CA PRO A 270 -0.73 -33.41 -6.09
C PRO A 270 -1.13 -34.17 -4.79
N TYR A 271 -1.02 -33.50 -3.64
CA TYR A 271 -1.23 -34.12 -2.33
C TYR A 271 -2.51 -33.65 -1.63
N SER A 272 -3.10 -32.55 -2.09
CA SER A 272 -4.31 -31.97 -1.50
C SER A 272 -5.08 -31.18 -2.54
N HIS A 273 -6.40 -31.31 -2.57
CA HIS A 273 -7.29 -30.57 -3.45
C HIS A 273 -8.43 -30.01 -2.62
N GLY A 274 -8.65 -28.67 -2.71
CA GLY A 274 -9.82 -27.91 -2.31
C GLY A 274 -10.11 -27.87 -0.84
#